data_b73972075d7a36a544beed3da18fd876
#
_entry.id   b73972075d7a36a544beed3da18fd876
#
_cell.length_a   1.000
_cell.length_b   1.000
_cell.length_c   1.000
_cell.angle_alpha   90.00
_cell.angle_beta   90.00
_cell.angle_gamma   90.00
#
_symmetry.space_group_name_H-M   'P 1'
#
loop_
_entity.id
_entity.type
_entity.pdbx_description
1 polymer ?
#
loop_
_entity_poly.entity_id
_entity_poly.type
_entity_poly.pdbx_seq_one_letter_code
_entity_poly.pdbx_strand_id
1 'polypeptide(L)'
;FAREKGYFTGVNKDFSFADAYAPLDFGARRYCEARVWSYFNMFTDRGEEFLPYIEGKTNQPMPLYLKANRKISVQDVKNAMRDHYEGTPLDISKDFGAGPYHTPYRLSPLSFKVNGQEYFNERPISTQQSGFVFVSQMRSTMPDAIGGVLWFGTDDANMTVFTPVYCCTDKVPVCYSRVDGADYITFSWNSSFWIFNWVANMVYPRYDLMIGDVRASQSEMETTFNDAQEGIESAASKLYSKDP
;
A
#
# COMPACT_ATOMS: atom_id res chain seq x y z
N PHE A 1 -8.40 -9.65 29.67
CA PHE A 1 -8.03 -8.27 29.97
C PHE A 1 -9.20 -7.30 29.69
N ALA A 2 -9.74 -7.20 28.47
CA ALA A 2 -10.80 -6.24 28.12
C ALA A 2 -12.04 -6.36 29.03
N ARG A 3 -12.48 -7.59 29.35
CA ARG A 3 -13.58 -7.82 30.29
C ARG A 3 -13.24 -7.44 31.72
N GLU A 4 -12.04 -7.77 32.19
CA GLU A 4 -11.59 -7.41 33.55
C GLU A 4 -11.51 -5.90 33.74
N LYS A 5 -11.21 -5.16 32.68
CA LYS A 5 -11.15 -3.69 32.70
C LYS A 5 -12.48 -3.01 32.32
N GLY A 6 -13.52 -3.78 32.00
CA GLY A 6 -14.82 -3.24 31.64
C GLY A 6 -14.90 -2.62 30.24
N TYR A 7 -13.90 -2.84 29.39
CA TYR A 7 -13.89 -2.31 28.01
C TYR A 7 -14.77 -3.11 27.06
N PHE A 8 -15.14 -4.34 27.45
CA PHE A 8 -15.99 -5.20 26.67
C PHE A 8 -16.86 -6.08 27.56
N THR A 9 -18.13 -6.21 27.20
CA THR A 9 -19.06 -7.15 27.84
C THR A 9 -19.67 -8.03 26.74
N GLY A 10 -19.54 -9.35 26.84
CA GLY A 10 -20.06 -10.26 25.81
C GLY A 10 -19.24 -11.53 25.68
N VAL A 11 -19.55 -12.35 24.66
CA VAL A 11 -18.83 -13.58 24.36
C VAL A 11 -17.68 -13.33 23.36
N ASN A 12 -16.68 -14.24 23.35
CA ASN A 12 -15.46 -14.03 22.54
C ASN A 12 -15.71 -13.82 21.04
N LYS A 13 -16.72 -14.46 20.48
CA LYS A 13 -17.07 -14.34 19.06
C LYS A 13 -17.53 -12.92 18.66
N ASP A 14 -18.03 -12.14 19.61
CA ASP A 14 -18.55 -10.79 19.37
C ASP A 14 -17.48 -9.73 19.74
N PHE A 15 -16.28 -10.15 20.13
CA PHE A 15 -15.23 -9.22 20.51
C PHE A 15 -14.63 -8.52 19.30
N SER A 16 -14.74 -7.20 19.27
CA SER A 16 -14.05 -6.32 18.33
C SER A 16 -12.94 -5.58 19.08
N PHE A 17 -11.70 -5.76 18.65
CA PHE A 17 -10.56 -5.06 19.24
C PHE A 17 -10.66 -3.54 19.03
N ALA A 18 -11.06 -3.13 17.82
CA ALA A 18 -11.22 -1.72 17.48
C ALA A 18 -12.27 -1.05 18.40
N ASP A 19 -13.46 -1.66 18.51
CA ASP A 19 -14.54 -1.08 19.34
C ASP A 19 -14.18 -1.02 20.83
N ALA A 20 -13.41 -1.99 21.30
CA ALA A 20 -13.02 -2.06 22.70
C ALA A 20 -11.89 -1.07 23.09
N TYR A 21 -10.95 -0.80 22.16
CA TYR A 21 -9.74 -0.05 22.49
C TYR A 21 -9.57 1.24 21.70
N ALA A 22 -10.14 1.36 20.53
CA ALA A 22 -10.05 2.53 19.68
C ALA A 22 -11.31 2.67 18.79
N PRO A 23 -12.47 3.01 19.41
CA PRO A 23 -13.71 3.22 18.63
C PRO A 23 -13.47 4.24 17.52
N LEU A 24 -13.96 3.93 16.33
CA LEU A 24 -13.75 4.76 15.15
C LEU A 24 -14.56 6.05 15.24
N ASP A 25 -13.87 7.17 15.34
CA ASP A 25 -14.44 8.48 15.10
C ASP A 25 -14.45 8.83 13.59
N PHE A 26 -14.97 9.99 13.24
CA PHE A 26 -15.03 10.41 11.83
C PHE A 26 -13.65 10.63 11.23
N GLY A 27 -12.68 11.11 12.01
CA GLY A 27 -11.28 11.26 11.56
C GLY A 27 -10.63 9.92 11.24
N ALA A 28 -10.77 8.92 12.13
CA ALA A 28 -10.28 7.57 11.88
C ALA A 28 -10.95 6.91 10.67
N ARG A 29 -12.25 7.16 10.47
CA ARG A 29 -13.01 6.72 9.30
C ARG A 29 -12.40 7.27 8.01
N ARG A 30 -12.07 8.56 7.95
CA ARG A 30 -11.45 9.21 6.79
C ARG A 30 -9.98 8.81 6.60
N TYR A 31 -9.23 8.63 7.69
CA TYR A 31 -7.81 8.31 7.59
C TYR A 31 -7.52 6.81 7.44
N CYS A 32 -8.34 5.93 7.99
CA CYS A 32 -8.08 4.49 8.02
C CYS A 32 -9.09 3.71 7.18
N GLU A 33 -10.39 3.85 7.47
CA GLU A 33 -11.44 3.06 6.83
C GLU A 33 -11.60 3.38 5.34
N ALA A 34 -11.34 4.61 4.91
CA ALA A 34 -11.37 4.96 3.49
C ALA A 34 -10.39 4.11 2.65
N ARG A 35 -9.23 3.72 3.22
CA ARG A 35 -8.27 2.83 2.54
C ARG A 35 -8.79 1.39 2.46
N VAL A 36 -9.48 0.91 3.49
CA VAL A 36 -10.16 -0.39 3.47
C VAL A 36 -11.28 -0.37 2.42
N TRP A 37 -12.07 0.71 2.39
CA TRP A 37 -13.09 0.91 1.37
C TRP A 37 -12.52 0.86 -0.04
N SER A 38 -11.37 1.49 -0.29
CA SER A 38 -10.72 1.45 -1.60
C SER A 38 -10.39 0.02 -2.03
N TYR A 39 -9.83 -0.82 -1.14
CA TYR A 39 -9.62 -2.24 -1.42
C TYR A 39 -10.92 -2.98 -1.73
N PHE A 40 -11.99 -2.73 -0.96
CA PHE A 40 -13.29 -3.35 -1.23
C PHE A 40 -13.86 -2.91 -2.58
N ASN A 41 -13.69 -1.64 -2.94
CA ASN A 41 -14.12 -1.12 -4.23
C ASN A 41 -13.36 -1.71 -5.41
N MET A 42 -12.06 -1.98 -5.26
CA MET A 42 -11.22 -2.57 -6.32
C MET A 42 -11.49 -4.06 -6.54
N PHE A 43 -11.81 -4.81 -5.49
CA PHE A 43 -11.82 -6.27 -5.52
C PHE A 43 -13.16 -6.93 -5.25
N THR A 44 -14.23 -6.13 -5.09
CA THR A 44 -15.59 -6.64 -4.89
C THR A 44 -16.58 -5.80 -5.68
N ASP A 45 -17.80 -6.33 -5.88
CA ASP A 45 -18.89 -5.59 -6.51
C ASP A 45 -19.71 -4.76 -5.50
N ARG A 46 -19.22 -4.63 -4.27
CA ARG A 46 -19.94 -4.04 -3.15
C ARG A 46 -19.33 -2.72 -2.65
N GLY A 47 -18.32 -2.19 -3.30
CA GLY A 47 -17.62 -0.99 -2.84
C GLY A 47 -18.55 0.22 -2.66
N GLU A 48 -19.45 0.45 -3.59
CA GLU A 48 -20.38 1.59 -3.56
C GLU A 48 -21.33 1.57 -2.35
N GLU A 49 -21.67 0.38 -1.82
CA GLU A 49 -22.55 0.26 -0.65
C GLU A 49 -21.99 0.97 0.59
N PHE A 50 -20.65 1.06 0.69
CA PHE A 50 -19.97 1.57 1.87
C PHE A 50 -19.48 3.03 1.72
N LEU A 51 -19.59 3.62 0.54
CA LEU A 51 -19.22 5.02 0.34
C LEU A 51 -19.97 5.98 1.28
N PRO A 52 -21.31 5.82 1.53
CA PRO A 52 -22.01 6.66 2.50
C PRO A 52 -21.43 6.60 3.93
N TYR A 53 -20.87 5.46 4.33
CA TYR A 53 -20.18 5.33 5.62
C TYR A 53 -18.89 6.15 5.66
N ILE A 54 -18.08 6.07 4.61
CA ILE A 54 -16.84 6.83 4.49
C ILE A 54 -17.11 8.34 4.45
N GLU A 55 -18.20 8.76 3.80
CA GLU A 55 -18.63 10.16 3.73
C GLU A 55 -19.30 10.67 5.03
N GLY A 56 -19.53 9.81 6.02
CA GLY A 56 -20.20 10.17 7.28
C GLY A 56 -21.71 10.31 7.20
N LYS A 57 -22.33 9.86 6.11
CA LYS A 57 -23.79 9.87 5.91
C LYS A 57 -24.52 8.79 6.70
N THR A 58 -23.82 7.75 7.12
CA THR A 58 -24.32 6.68 7.97
C THR A 58 -23.26 6.26 8.98
N ASN A 59 -23.70 5.65 10.09
CA ASN A 59 -22.82 5.06 11.10
C ASN A 59 -22.72 3.53 11.00
N GLN A 60 -23.33 2.92 9.97
CA GLN A 60 -23.21 1.47 9.75
C GLN A 60 -21.81 1.14 9.25
N PRO A 61 -20.98 0.43 10.02
CA PRO A 61 -19.59 0.15 9.65
C PRO A 61 -19.51 -0.85 8.50
N MET A 62 -18.37 -0.88 7.83
CA MET A 62 -18.04 -1.92 6.87
C MET A 62 -17.82 -3.26 7.58
N PRO A 63 -18.08 -4.40 6.89
CA PRO A 63 -17.74 -5.71 7.43
C PRO A 63 -16.21 -5.86 7.52
N LEU A 64 -15.75 -6.74 8.44
CA LEU A 64 -14.33 -7.02 8.63
C LEU A 64 -13.64 -7.57 7.37
N TYR A 65 -14.38 -8.31 6.55
CA TYR A 65 -13.88 -8.89 5.30
C TYR A 65 -15.01 -9.03 4.28
N LEU A 66 -14.62 -9.06 3.00
CA LEU A 66 -15.50 -9.39 1.87
C LEU A 66 -14.84 -10.45 1.00
N LYS A 67 -15.67 -11.26 0.34
CA LYS A 67 -15.19 -12.17 -0.68
C LYS A 67 -14.87 -11.40 -1.95
N ALA A 68 -13.67 -11.56 -2.47
CA ALA A 68 -13.29 -10.98 -3.75
C ALA A 68 -14.15 -11.56 -4.90
N ASN A 69 -14.47 -10.72 -5.89
CA ASN A 69 -15.24 -11.11 -7.07
C ASN A 69 -14.41 -11.88 -8.12
N ARG A 70 -13.08 -11.87 -7.97
CA ARG A 70 -12.11 -12.54 -8.86
C ARG A 70 -10.89 -13.01 -8.09
N LYS A 71 -10.03 -13.79 -8.74
CA LYS A 71 -8.70 -14.08 -8.21
C LYS A 71 -7.85 -12.81 -8.27
N ILE A 72 -7.12 -12.54 -7.19
CA ILE A 72 -6.24 -11.38 -7.06
C ILE A 72 -4.80 -11.85 -7.31
N SER A 73 -4.14 -11.24 -8.28
CA SER A 73 -2.74 -11.49 -8.59
C SER A 73 -1.82 -10.64 -7.70
N VAL A 74 -0.53 -10.98 -7.65
CA VAL A 74 0.49 -10.15 -6.99
C VAL A 74 0.52 -8.75 -7.62
N GLN A 75 0.38 -8.66 -8.95
CA GLN A 75 0.37 -7.37 -9.64
C GLN A 75 -0.85 -6.52 -9.27
N ASP A 76 -2.02 -7.13 -9.05
CA ASP A 76 -3.19 -6.40 -8.55
C ASP A 76 -2.91 -5.76 -7.19
N VAL A 77 -2.22 -6.48 -6.30
CA VAL A 77 -1.87 -5.95 -4.96
C VAL A 77 -0.82 -4.84 -5.07
N LYS A 78 0.21 -5.01 -5.93
CA LYS A 78 1.19 -3.94 -6.20
C LYS A 78 0.49 -2.67 -6.70
N ASN A 79 -0.46 -2.82 -7.62
CA ASN A 79 -1.23 -1.68 -8.14
C ASN A 79 -2.11 -1.05 -7.06
N ALA A 80 -2.76 -1.85 -6.22
CA ALA A 80 -3.56 -1.36 -5.11
C ALA A 80 -2.71 -0.59 -4.06
N MET A 81 -1.45 -0.99 -3.85
CA MET A 81 -0.52 -0.23 -2.99
C MET A 81 -0.18 1.16 -3.55
N ARG A 82 -0.45 1.42 -4.83
CA ARG A 82 -0.24 2.70 -5.52
C ARG A 82 -1.48 3.58 -5.60
N ASP A 83 -2.58 3.16 -4.97
CA ASP A 83 -3.89 3.81 -5.09
C ASP A 83 -3.96 5.18 -4.38
N HIS A 84 -4.62 6.13 -5.04
CA HIS A 84 -5.00 7.44 -4.53
C HIS A 84 -6.49 7.72 -4.78
N TYR A 85 -7.32 6.66 -4.74
CA TYR A 85 -8.76 6.70 -5.02
C TYR A 85 -9.11 7.05 -6.47
N GLU A 86 -8.21 6.83 -7.43
CA GLU A 86 -8.41 7.17 -8.83
C GLU A 86 -9.71 6.59 -9.38
N GLY A 87 -10.47 7.42 -10.10
CA GLY A 87 -11.75 7.03 -10.70
C GLY A 87 -12.94 6.95 -9.72
N THR A 88 -12.75 7.29 -8.45
CA THR A 88 -13.80 7.30 -7.43
C THR A 88 -14.22 8.73 -7.05
N PRO A 89 -15.30 8.92 -6.28
CA PRO A 89 -15.65 10.24 -5.73
C PRO A 89 -14.60 10.84 -4.78
N LEU A 90 -13.63 10.04 -4.31
CA LEU A 90 -12.55 10.47 -3.43
C LEU A 90 -11.23 10.70 -4.18
N ASP A 91 -11.23 10.71 -5.51
CA ASP A 91 -10.04 10.86 -6.35
C ASP A 91 -9.26 12.14 -6.01
N ILE A 92 -8.11 11.94 -5.34
CA ILE A 92 -7.29 13.05 -4.82
C ILE A 92 -6.68 13.88 -5.95
N SER A 93 -6.45 13.28 -7.11
CA SER A 93 -5.85 13.97 -8.26
C SER A 93 -6.77 14.97 -8.95
N LYS A 94 -8.08 14.92 -8.66
CA LYS A 94 -9.11 15.72 -9.33
C LYS A 94 -9.66 16.86 -8.51
N ASP A 95 -9.33 16.95 -7.24
CA ASP A 95 -9.83 18.02 -6.42
C ASP A 95 -8.98 19.31 -6.53
N PHE A 96 -9.49 20.39 -5.95
CA PHE A 96 -8.82 21.68 -5.97
C PHE A 96 -7.42 21.65 -5.34
N GLY A 97 -7.21 20.80 -4.33
CA GLY A 97 -5.95 20.66 -3.62
C GLY A 97 -4.84 20.00 -4.46
N ALA A 98 -5.18 19.31 -5.55
CA ALA A 98 -4.22 18.68 -6.45
C ALA A 98 -3.40 19.67 -7.27
N GLY A 99 -3.90 20.92 -7.39
CA GLY A 99 -3.22 21.96 -8.15
C GLY A 99 -3.18 21.69 -9.67
N PRO A 100 -2.42 22.51 -10.41
CA PRO A 100 -2.41 22.46 -11.88
C PRO A 100 -1.78 21.21 -12.49
N TYR A 101 -1.04 20.42 -11.69
CA TYR A 101 -0.38 19.20 -12.13
C TYR A 101 -1.02 17.94 -11.57
N HIS A 102 -2.23 18.03 -11.01
CA HIS A 102 -2.99 16.87 -10.51
C HIS A 102 -2.24 15.99 -9.51
N THR A 103 -1.47 16.61 -8.62
CA THR A 103 -0.64 15.92 -7.63
C THR A 103 -1.51 15.14 -6.62
N PRO A 104 -1.37 13.80 -6.52
CA PRO A 104 -2.32 12.98 -5.78
C PRO A 104 -1.93 12.81 -4.31
N TYR A 105 -1.63 13.88 -3.59
CA TYR A 105 -1.43 13.84 -2.15
C TYR A 105 -2.06 15.03 -1.42
N ARG A 106 -2.37 14.82 -0.15
CA ARG A 106 -2.96 15.85 0.71
C ARG A 106 -1.89 16.64 1.43
N LEU A 107 -1.98 17.97 1.35
CA LEU A 107 -1.18 18.88 2.13
C LEU A 107 -1.80 19.08 3.53
N SER A 108 -0.96 19.39 4.51
CA SER A 108 -1.43 19.79 5.84
C SER A 108 -2.11 21.17 5.79
N PRO A 109 -3.13 21.42 6.61
CA PRO A 109 -3.72 20.52 7.59
C PRO A 109 -4.69 19.50 6.98
N LEU A 110 -4.66 18.25 7.48
CA LEU A 110 -5.61 17.22 7.05
C LEU A 110 -6.98 17.34 7.73
N SER A 111 -7.06 18.08 8.84
CA SER A 111 -8.30 18.46 9.50
C SER A 111 -8.37 19.97 9.62
N PHE A 112 -9.56 20.55 9.41
CA PHE A 112 -9.77 21.99 9.47
C PHE A 112 -11.23 22.30 9.80
N LYS A 113 -11.51 23.54 10.19
CA LYS A 113 -12.87 23.99 10.53
C LYS A 113 -13.31 25.10 9.59
N VAL A 114 -14.55 25.00 9.13
CA VAL A 114 -15.23 26.06 8.35
C VAL A 114 -16.57 26.36 9.03
N ASN A 115 -16.79 27.59 9.45
CA ASN A 115 -18.00 28.03 10.16
C ASN A 115 -18.35 27.14 11.38
N GLY A 116 -17.32 26.67 12.10
CA GLY A 116 -17.48 25.82 13.28
C GLY A 116 -17.69 24.33 12.97
N GLN A 117 -17.90 23.95 11.72
CA GLN A 117 -18.00 22.58 11.24
C GLN A 117 -16.59 22.04 11.00
N GLU A 118 -16.30 20.85 11.53
CA GLU A 118 -15.03 20.16 11.32
C GLU A 118 -15.06 19.32 10.04
N TYR A 119 -13.96 19.38 9.28
CA TYR A 119 -13.75 18.63 8.04
C TYR A 119 -12.44 17.84 8.14
N PHE A 120 -12.44 16.67 7.51
CA PHE A 120 -11.29 15.80 7.40
C PHE A 120 -11.05 15.42 5.94
N ASN A 121 -9.82 15.52 5.49
CA ASN A 121 -9.38 14.92 4.24
C ASN A 121 -8.98 13.46 4.47
N GLU A 122 -9.28 12.59 3.52
CA GLU A 122 -8.84 11.21 3.55
C GLU A 122 -7.35 11.10 3.27
N ARG A 123 -6.76 9.97 3.71
CA ARG A 123 -5.40 9.56 3.32
C ARG A 123 -5.50 8.39 2.35
N PRO A 124 -4.78 8.39 1.21
CA PRO A 124 -4.76 7.28 0.28
C PRO A 124 -3.97 6.09 0.83
N ILE A 125 -4.03 4.96 0.13
CA ILE A 125 -3.19 3.80 0.40
C ILE A 125 -1.72 4.17 0.15
N SER A 126 -1.43 4.75 -1.03
CA SER A 126 -0.11 5.28 -1.34
C SER A 126 0.06 6.69 -0.77
N THR A 127 1.03 6.87 0.09
CA THR A 127 1.37 8.20 0.63
C THR A 127 2.84 8.49 0.43
N GLN A 128 3.16 9.75 0.07
CA GLN A 128 4.52 10.21 -0.15
C GLN A 128 5.40 10.16 1.11
N GLN A 129 4.84 9.94 2.30
CA GLN A 129 5.59 9.78 3.55
C GLN A 129 6.05 8.35 3.82
N SER A 130 5.71 7.40 2.94
CA SER A 130 6.13 6.00 3.10
C SER A 130 7.64 5.87 2.91
N GLY A 131 8.32 5.17 3.80
CA GLY A 131 9.76 4.91 3.66
C GLY A 131 10.06 3.60 2.94
N PHE A 132 9.10 2.69 2.90
CA PHE A 132 9.16 1.42 2.18
C PHE A 132 7.75 0.83 2.02
N VAL A 133 7.65 -0.11 1.10
CA VAL A 133 6.42 -0.85 0.82
C VAL A 133 6.76 -2.29 0.45
N PHE A 134 5.88 -3.23 0.75
CA PHE A 134 6.05 -4.59 0.30
C PHE A 134 4.73 -5.32 0.07
N VAL A 135 4.79 -6.34 -0.78
CA VAL A 135 3.74 -7.33 -0.99
C VAL A 135 4.30 -8.71 -0.69
N SER A 136 3.71 -9.44 0.24
CA SER A 136 4.10 -10.81 0.58
C SER A 136 3.36 -11.81 -0.30
N GLN A 137 4.11 -12.71 -0.95
CA GLN A 137 3.59 -13.84 -1.69
C GLN A 137 4.05 -15.13 -1.02
N MET A 138 3.12 -15.85 -0.39
CA MET A 138 3.40 -17.10 0.32
C MET A 138 2.66 -18.26 -0.35
N ARG A 139 3.36 -19.35 -0.69
CA ARG A 139 2.83 -20.48 -1.46
C ARG A 139 3.09 -21.79 -0.75
N SER A 140 2.07 -22.38 -0.15
CA SER A 140 2.12 -23.65 0.56
C SER A 140 2.37 -24.89 -0.34
N THR A 141 2.32 -24.71 -1.66
CA THR A 141 2.56 -25.77 -2.64
C THR A 141 4.03 -25.91 -3.02
N MET A 142 4.90 -25.09 -2.47
CA MET A 142 6.33 -25.08 -2.72
C MET A 142 7.11 -25.30 -1.42
N PRO A 143 8.39 -25.75 -1.48
CA PRO A 143 9.26 -25.76 -0.31
C PRO A 143 9.36 -24.38 0.35
N ASP A 144 9.43 -24.31 1.67
CA ASP A 144 9.47 -23.04 2.43
C ASP A 144 10.59 -22.11 1.98
N ALA A 145 11.75 -22.67 1.61
CA ALA A 145 12.88 -21.91 1.09
C ALA A 145 12.58 -21.16 -0.22
N ILE A 146 11.61 -21.61 -1.01
CA ILE A 146 11.30 -21.06 -2.33
C ILE A 146 9.92 -20.40 -2.34
N GLY A 147 8.98 -20.92 -1.53
CA GLY A 147 7.57 -20.53 -1.55
C GLY A 147 7.28 -19.11 -1.07
N GLY A 148 8.20 -18.50 -0.30
CA GLY A 148 8.05 -17.17 0.25
C GLY A 148 8.81 -16.12 -0.55
N VAL A 149 8.11 -15.11 -1.06
CA VAL A 149 8.67 -13.94 -1.77
C VAL A 149 8.14 -12.66 -1.17
N LEU A 150 9.05 -11.75 -0.88
CA LEU A 150 8.75 -10.38 -0.51
C LEU A 150 9.02 -9.49 -1.72
N TRP A 151 7.96 -8.96 -2.32
CA TRP A 151 8.06 -7.94 -3.35
C TRP A 151 8.26 -6.60 -2.66
N PHE A 152 9.50 -6.14 -2.63
CA PHE A 152 9.92 -5.01 -1.80
C PHE A 152 10.27 -3.78 -2.63
N GLY A 153 9.87 -2.61 -2.14
CA GLY A 153 10.22 -1.31 -2.69
C GLY A 153 10.59 -0.34 -1.58
N THR A 154 11.51 0.55 -1.86
CA THR A 154 11.90 1.66 -0.97
C THR A 154 11.18 2.93 -1.36
N ASP A 155 11.03 3.84 -0.42
CA ASP A 155 10.26 5.07 -0.55
C ASP A 155 8.76 4.80 -0.77
N ASP A 156 8.02 5.68 -1.44
CA ASP A 156 6.59 5.53 -1.60
C ASP A 156 6.20 4.54 -2.72
N ALA A 157 5.09 3.84 -2.54
CA ALA A 157 4.61 2.82 -3.46
C ALA A 157 4.33 3.37 -4.87
N ASN A 158 3.96 4.65 -4.98
CA ASN A 158 3.64 5.29 -6.25
C ASN A 158 4.85 5.40 -7.17
N MET A 159 6.04 5.63 -6.62
CA MET A 159 7.26 5.88 -7.38
C MET A 159 8.19 4.67 -7.46
N THR A 160 8.14 3.77 -6.49
CA THR A 160 9.05 2.62 -6.41
C THR A 160 8.72 1.50 -7.39
N VAL A 161 9.72 0.65 -7.66
CA VAL A 161 9.59 -0.64 -8.34
C VAL A 161 9.59 -1.75 -7.28
N PHE A 162 8.67 -2.69 -7.36
CA PHE A 162 8.63 -3.85 -6.49
C PHE A 162 9.61 -4.93 -6.97
N THR A 163 10.67 -5.13 -6.21
CA THR A 163 11.74 -6.11 -6.50
C THR A 163 11.50 -7.38 -5.70
N PRO A 164 11.58 -8.60 -6.31
CA PRO A 164 11.38 -9.85 -5.60
C PRO A 164 12.59 -10.19 -4.72
N VAL A 165 12.35 -10.41 -3.43
CA VAL A 165 13.33 -10.91 -2.46
C VAL A 165 12.77 -12.19 -1.84
N TYR A 166 13.45 -13.32 -2.06
CA TYR A 166 13.03 -14.60 -1.50
C TYR A 166 13.39 -14.70 -0.01
N CYS A 167 12.55 -15.38 0.77
CA CYS A 167 12.79 -15.54 2.22
C CYS A 167 14.09 -16.28 2.56
N CYS A 168 14.64 -17.08 1.63
CA CYS A 168 15.93 -17.76 1.77
C CYS A 168 17.13 -16.92 1.31
N THR A 169 16.93 -15.65 0.91
CA THR A 169 18.03 -14.79 0.45
C THR A 169 19.03 -14.53 1.58
N ASP A 170 20.27 -14.94 1.38
CA ASP A 170 21.39 -14.76 2.32
C ASP A 170 22.19 -13.46 2.08
N LYS A 171 22.09 -12.91 0.87
CA LYS A 171 22.76 -11.67 0.45
C LYS A 171 21.75 -10.67 -0.08
N VAL A 172 21.50 -9.64 0.72
CA VAL A 172 20.65 -8.52 0.30
C VAL A 172 21.33 -7.75 -0.85
N PRO A 173 20.60 -7.36 -1.91
CA PRO A 173 21.14 -6.48 -2.94
C PRO A 173 21.77 -5.22 -2.32
N VAL A 174 22.94 -4.83 -2.81
CA VAL A 174 23.72 -3.72 -2.23
C VAL A 174 22.92 -2.43 -2.14
N CYS A 175 22.06 -2.15 -3.11
CA CYS A 175 21.20 -0.96 -3.13
C CYS A 175 20.18 -0.88 -1.98
N TYR A 176 19.89 -2.00 -1.31
CA TYR A 176 19.01 -2.07 -0.13
C TYR A 176 19.80 -2.11 1.20
N SER A 177 21.12 -2.05 1.14
CA SER A 177 21.98 -1.99 2.29
C SER A 177 22.60 -0.59 2.44
N ARG A 178 23.35 -0.38 3.53
CA ARG A 178 24.12 0.86 3.70
C ARG A 178 25.30 0.88 2.72
N VAL A 179 25.13 1.58 1.61
CA VAL A 179 26.09 1.69 0.51
C VAL A 179 26.71 3.10 0.47
N ASP A 180 28.01 3.21 0.23
CA ASP A 180 28.75 4.47 0.15
C ASP A 180 28.57 5.37 1.40
N GLY A 181 28.31 4.77 2.56
CA GLY A 181 27.99 5.50 3.78
C GLY A 181 26.60 6.17 3.78
N ALA A 182 25.75 5.84 2.79
CA ALA A 182 24.40 6.40 2.71
C ALA A 182 23.58 6.08 3.96
N ASP A 183 22.87 7.08 4.44
CA ASP A 183 21.88 6.99 5.52
C ASP A 183 20.74 7.99 5.23
N TYR A 184 19.88 8.28 6.20
CA TYR A 184 18.74 9.17 6.00
C TYR A 184 19.08 10.66 5.74
N ILE A 185 20.35 11.05 5.88
CA ILE A 185 20.85 12.40 5.59
C ILE A 185 22.01 12.41 4.56
N THR A 186 22.61 11.25 4.28
CA THR A 186 23.75 11.13 3.36
C THR A 186 23.29 10.48 2.07
N PHE A 187 23.25 11.25 1.00
CA PHE A 187 22.82 10.81 -0.33
C PHE A 187 23.82 9.86 -0.99
N SER A 188 23.30 8.85 -1.71
CA SER A 188 24.08 8.03 -2.66
C SER A 188 23.21 7.58 -3.84
N TRP A 189 23.76 7.67 -5.05
CA TRP A 189 23.14 7.11 -6.26
C TRP A 189 23.08 5.57 -6.27
N ASN A 190 23.81 4.90 -5.40
CA ASN A 190 23.78 3.44 -5.27
C ASN A 190 22.72 2.96 -4.26
N SER A 191 22.06 3.88 -3.55
CA SER A 191 20.98 3.57 -2.60
C SER A 191 19.62 3.61 -3.29
N SER A 192 18.88 2.50 -3.24
CA SER A 192 17.52 2.42 -3.77
C SER A 192 16.59 3.46 -3.14
N PHE A 193 16.68 3.66 -1.82
CA PHE A 193 15.90 4.69 -1.12
C PHE A 193 16.15 6.08 -1.72
N TRP A 194 17.40 6.47 -1.90
CA TRP A 194 17.71 7.80 -2.41
C TRP A 194 17.33 8.00 -3.88
N ILE A 195 17.45 6.94 -4.71
CA ILE A 195 17.01 7.01 -6.11
C ILE A 195 15.50 7.26 -6.19
N PHE A 196 14.68 6.45 -5.49
CA PHE A 196 13.23 6.60 -5.55
C PHE A 196 12.75 7.87 -4.86
N ASN A 197 13.39 8.29 -3.77
CA ASN A 197 13.11 9.57 -3.13
C ASN A 197 13.41 10.74 -4.08
N TRP A 198 14.52 10.67 -4.82
CA TRP A 198 14.84 11.67 -5.84
C TRP A 198 13.81 11.69 -6.96
N VAL A 199 13.40 10.53 -7.49
CA VAL A 199 12.33 10.41 -8.49
C VAL A 199 11.04 11.03 -7.97
N ALA A 200 10.61 10.67 -6.75
CA ALA A 200 9.41 11.20 -6.13
C ALA A 200 9.42 12.73 -6.04
N ASN A 201 10.54 13.30 -5.57
CA ASN A 201 10.68 14.76 -5.46
C ASN A 201 10.68 15.49 -6.81
N MET A 202 11.08 14.83 -7.89
CA MET A 202 11.01 15.41 -9.25
C MET A 202 9.62 15.27 -9.87
N VAL A 203 8.94 14.16 -9.63
CA VAL A 203 7.66 13.83 -10.27
C VAL A 203 6.47 14.55 -9.61
N TYR A 204 6.36 14.52 -8.29
CA TYR A 204 5.19 15.10 -7.60
C TYR A 204 4.91 16.57 -7.94
N PRO A 205 5.90 17.48 -8.09
CA PRO A 205 5.63 18.86 -8.48
C PRO A 205 5.10 19.04 -9.91
N ARG A 206 5.19 18.00 -10.76
CA ARG A 206 4.74 17.99 -12.17
C ARG A 206 4.13 16.64 -12.54
N TYR A 207 3.26 16.16 -11.67
CA TYR A 207 2.81 14.78 -11.63
C TYR A 207 2.22 14.29 -12.97
N ASP A 208 1.25 14.98 -13.51
CA ASP A 208 0.58 14.61 -14.77
C ASP A 208 1.50 14.59 -15.99
N LEU A 209 2.58 15.38 -15.97
CA LEU A 209 3.55 15.42 -17.05
C LEU A 209 4.58 14.28 -16.99
N MET A 210 4.84 13.71 -15.79
CA MET A 210 5.95 12.79 -15.57
C MET A 210 5.54 11.39 -15.14
N ILE A 211 4.36 11.22 -14.57
CA ILE A 211 3.93 9.92 -14.02
C ILE A 211 3.83 8.83 -15.09
N GLY A 212 3.55 9.20 -16.34
CA GLY A 212 3.53 8.26 -17.47
C GLY A 212 4.85 7.54 -17.68
N ASP A 213 5.97 8.26 -17.61
CA ASP A 213 7.32 7.70 -17.77
C ASP A 213 7.67 6.78 -16.58
N VAL A 214 7.28 7.16 -15.36
CA VAL A 214 7.44 6.30 -14.18
C VAL A 214 6.67 5.00 -14.34
N ARG A 215 5.41 5.06 -14.77
CA ARG A 215 4.57 3.88 -15.00
C ARG A 215 5.13 2.95 -16.08
N ALA A 216 5.65 3.52 -17.17
CA ALA A 216 6.30 2.74 -18.22
C ALA A 216 7.52 1.99 -17.68
N SER A 217 8.41 2.66 -16.94
CA SER A 217 9.58 2.06 -16.33
C SER A 217 9.24 1.01 -15.27
N GLN A 218 8.24 1.28 -14.42
CA GLN A 218 7.73 0.31 -13.45
C GLN A 218 7.20 -0.96 -14.15
N SER A 219 6.39 -0.78 -15.20
CA SER A 219 5.81 -1.89 -15.97
C SER A 219 6.89 -2.75 -16.61
N GLU A 220 7.90 -2.15 -17.24
CA GLU A 220 9.01 -2.85 -17.87
C GLU A 220 9.79 -3.69 -16.85
N MET A 221 10.22 -3.09 -15.75
CA MET A 221 11.02 -3.77 -14.73
C MET A 221 10.22 -4.87 -14.01
N GLU A 222 8.99 -4.57 -13.59
CA GLU A 222 8.17 -5.54 -12.87
C GLU A 222 7.72 -6.69 -13.76
N THR A 223 7.47 -6.47 -15.05
CA THR A 223 7.23 -7.54 -16.02
C THR A 223 8.45 -8.44 -16.15
N THR A 224 9.64 -7.85 -16.27
CA THR A 224 10.90 -8.63 -16.32
C THR A 224 11.07 -9.52 -15.08
N PHE A 225 10.76 -9.01 -13.89
CA PHE A 225 10.83 -9.80 -12.66
C PHE A 225 9.74 -10.89 -12.61
N ASN A 226 8.52 -10.58 -13.01
CA ASN A 226 7.42 -11.55 -13.05
C ASN A 226 7.71 -12.69 -14.03
N ASP A 227 8.22 -12.39 -15.21
CA ASP A 227 8.52 -13.38 -16.26
C ASP A 227 9.72 -14.27 -15.85
N ALA A 228 10.69 -13.72 -15.14
CA ALA A 228 11.83 -14.50 -14.64
C ALA A 228 11.48 -15.46 -13.49
N GLN A 229 10.40 -15.18 -12.74
CA GLN A 229 10.07 -15.90 -11.50
C GLN A 229 9.92 -17.40 -11.69
N GLU A 230 9.16 -17.85 -12.69
CA GLU A 230 8.93 -19.28 -12.96
C GLU A 230 10.22 -20.04 -13.26
N GLY A 231 11.09 -19.45 -14.07
CA GLY A 231 12.38 -20.04 -14.42
C GLY A 231 13.32 -20.18 -13.21
N ILE A 232 13.40 -19.13 -12.40
CA ILE A 232 14.21 -19.11 -11.16
C ILE A 232 13.72 -20.17 -10.19
N GLU A 233 12.41 -20.23 -9.94
CA GLU A 233 11.80 -21.15 -8.98
C GLU A 233 11.88 -22.62 -9.44
N SER A 234 11.75 -22.86 -10.75
CA SER A 234 11.96 -24.20 -11.32
C SER A 234 13.41 -24.67 -11.14
N ALA A 235 14.38 -23.79 -11.37
CA ALA A 235 15.79 -24.10 -11.15
C ALA A 235 16.10 -24.34 -9.66
N ALA A 236 15.59 -23.48 -8.79
CA ALA A 236 15.74 -23.62 -7.33
C ALA A 236 15.12 -24.91 -6.80
N SER A 237 13.93 -25.29 -7.27
CA SER A 237 13.25 -26.53 -6.88
C SER A 237 14.04 -27.79 -7.28
N LYS A 238 14.72 -27.76 -8.44
CA LYS A 238 15.60 -28.86 -8.88
C LYS A 238 16.85 -28.98 -8.01
N LEU A 239 17.38 -27.88 -7.53
CA LEU A 239 18.51 -27.86 -6.60
C LEU A 239 18.07 -28.38 -5.23
N TYR A 240 16.98 -27.85 -4.70
CA TYR A 240 16.42 -28.23 -3.40
C TYR A 240 16.08 -29.75 -3.33
N SER A 241 15.64 -30.36 -4.44
CA SER A 241 15.34 -31.78 -4.48
C SER A 241 16.58 -32.67 -4.39
N LYS A 242 17.78 -32.13 -4.65
CA LYS A 242 19.06 -32.86 -4.57
C LYS A 242 19.76 -32.70 -3.23
N ASP A 243 19.57 -31.53 -2.62
CA ASP A 243 20.18 -31.13 -1.34
C ASP A 243 19.20 -30.20 -0.62
N PRO A 244 18.22 -30.76 0.16
CA PRO A 244 17.16 -30.00 0.84
C PRO A 244 17.67 -29.16 2.01
#